data_30069ead8aa18e3cb6dacb9da7f1ac6e
#
_entry.id   30069ead8aa18e3cb6dacb9da7f1ac6e
#
_cell.length_a   1.000
_cell.length_b   1.000
_cell.length_c   1.000
_cell.angle_alpha   90.00
_cell.angle_beta   90.00
_cell.angle_gamma   90.00
#
_symmetry.space_group_name_H-M   'P 1'
#
loop_
_entity.id
_entity.type
_entity.pdbx_description
1 polymer ?
#
loop_
_entity_poly.entity_id
_entity_poly.type
_entity_poly.pdbx_seq_one_letter_code
_entity_poly.pdbx_strand_id
1 'polypeptide(L)'
;MSKMFETLHMYFQYPFVRYALIVGVLIALCSSLLGVTLVLKRFSYIGDGLSHVAFGAMAIASVLNITNNMLFILPVTVVCAIFLLRAGQNTRIKGDAAIAMISVGALAIGYLLMNLFSTSPNISGDVCSTLFGSTSILTLTKGEVWLCAILSVVVVAIFILFYNKIFAVTFDENFARAAGTRANAYNLLIAVVIAVIIVLAMNLVGSLLISALVIFPALSAMRLFKSFRSVTISAAVMSVLSATAGILISILVGTPVGSTIVAVDIAVFLVSYGIGRITGR
;
A
#
# COMPACT_ATOMS: atom_id res chain seq x y z
N MET A 1 -24.61 -1.02 -24.17
CA MET A 1 -23.72 -2.16 -23.86
C MET A 1 -22.65 -2.38 -24.95
N SER A 2 -22.97 -2.40 -26.25
CA SER A 2 -21.97 -2.63 -27.32
C SER A 2 -20.81 -1.62 -27.32
N LYS A 3 -21.10 -0.33 -27.25
CA LYS A 3 -20.06 0.73 -27.21
C LYS A 3 -19.08 0.60 -26.03
N MET A 4 -19.56 0.19 -24.86
CA MET A 4 -18.72 0.00 -23.68
C MET A 4 -17.75 -1.18 -23.86
N PHE A 5 -18.22 -2.29 -24.46
CA PHE A 5 -17.37 -3.43 -24.79
C PHE A 5 -16.34 -3.10 -25.88
N GLU A 6 -16.74 -2.35 -26.91
CA GLU A 6 -15.82 -1.88 -27.94
C GLU A 6 -14.72 -0.97 -27.37
N THR A 7 -15.10 -0.02 -26.50
CA THR A 7 -14.16 0.85 -25.81
C THR A 7 -13.17 0.05 -24.96
N LEU A 8 -13.65 -0.87 -24.13
CA LEU A 8 -12.79 -1.75 -23.32
C LEU A 8 -11.88 -2.59 -24.20
N HIS A 9 -12.40 -3.22 -25.26
CA HIS A 9 -11.60 -4.02 -26.18
C HIS A 9 -10.48 -3.19 -26.82
N MET A 10 -10.77 -1.96 -27.24
CA MET A 10 -9.79 -1.03 -27.80
C MET A 10 -8.69 -0.69 -26.77
N TYR A 11 -9.06 -0.34 -25.52
CA TYR A 11 -8.09 -0.01 -24.48
C TYR A 11 -7.22 -1.21 -24.06
N PHE A 12 -7.78 -2.42 -24.03
CA PHE A 12 -7.03 -3.64 -23.72
C PHE A 12 -6.00 -4.05 -24.80
N GLN A 13 -6.05 -3.48 -25.99
CA GLN A 13 -5.01 -3.65 -27.00
C GLN A 13 -3.71 -2.95 -26.60
N TYR A 14 -3.79 -1.89 -25.78
CA TYR A 14 -2.61 -1.16 -25.32
C TYR A 14 -1.89 -1.90 -24.20
N PRO A 15 -0.55 -2.11 -24.31
CA PRO A 15 0.22 -2.83 -23.29
C PRO A 15 0.14 -2.20 -21.90
N PHE A 16 0.16 -0.86 -21.80
CA PHE A 16 0.13 -0.15 -20.53
C PHE A 16 -1.14 -0.42 -19.72
N VAL A 17 -2.30 -0.60 -20.38
CA VAL A 17 -3.56 -0.93 -19.68
C VAL A 17 -3.49 -2.32 -19.04
N ARG A 18 -2.94 -3.29 -19.76
CA ARG A 18 -2.74 -4.65 -19.24
C ARG A 18 -1.75 -4.66 -18.08
N TYR A 19 -0.67 -3.88 -18.18
CA TYR A 19 0.32 -3.73 -17.13
C TYR A 19 -0.28 -3.07 -15.89
N ALA A 20 -1.04 -1.99 -16.04
CA ALA A 20 -1.73 -1.31 -14.97
C ALA A 20 -2.68 -2.25 -14.21
N LEU A 21 -3.44 -3.08 -14.93
CA LEU A 21 -4.37 -4.02 -14.33
C LEU A 21 -3.63 -5.12 -13.54
N ILE A 22 -2.58 -5.71 -14.14
CA ILE A 22 -1.77 -6.75 -13.47
C ILE A 22 -1.14 -6.17 -12.20
N VAL A 23 -0.45 -5.04 -12.31
CA VAL A 23 0.25 -4.39 -11.19
C VAL A 23 -0.75 -3.94 -10.11
N GLY A 24 -1.86 -3.30 -10.50
CA GLY A 24 -2.88 -2.85 -9.56
C GLY A 24 -3.49 -4.01 -8.75
N VAL A 25 -3.82 -5.12 -9.39
CA VAL A 25 -4.35 -6.33 -8.73
C VAL A 25 -3.31 -6.96 -7.80
N LEU A 26 -2.05 -7.06 -8.22
CA LEU A 26 -0.99 -7.63 -7.40
C LEU A 26 -0.69 -6.79 -6.16
N ILE A 27 -0.63 -5.45 -6.32
CA ILE A 27 -0.45 -4.53 -5.21
C ILE A 27 -1.64 -4.59 -4.27
N ALA A 28 -2.87 -4.60 -4.79
CA ALA A 28 -4.10 -4.71 -4.00
C ALA A 28 -4.11 -6.00 -3.15
N LEU A 29 -3.74 -7.12 -3.74
CA LEU A 29 -3.62 -8.40 -3.04
C LEU A 29 -2.59 -8.33 -1.90
N CYS A 30 -1.38 -7.88 -2.18
CA CYS A 30 -0.30 -7.80 -1.19
C CYS A 30 -0.61 -6.80 -0.06
N SER A 31 -1.14 -5.63 -0.41
CA SER A 31 -1.49 -4.58 0.55
C SER A 31 -2.60 -5.03 1.50
N SER A 32 -3.63 -5.72 0.99
CA SER A 32 -4.74 -6.21 1.81
C SER A 32 -4.34 -7.32 2.79
N LEU A 33 -3.47 -8.26 2.37
CA LEU A 33 -2.95 -9.31 3.25
C LEU A 33 -2.22 -8.74 4.47
N LEU A 34 -1.36 -7.75 4.24
CA LEU A 34 -0.64 -7.06 5.32
C LEU A 34 -1.54 -6.07 6.06
N GLY A 35 -2.51 -5.48 5.36
CA GLY A 35 -3.46 -4.54 5.92
C GLY A 35 -4.23 -5.11 7.12
N VAL A 36 -4.70 -6.35 7.03
CA VAL A 36 -5.36 -7.04 8.16
C VAL A 36 -4.45 -7.09 9.39
N THR A 37 -3.18 -7.46 9.20
CA THR A 37 -2.20 -7.52 10.29
C THR A 37 -1.93 -6.15 10.90
N LEU A 38 -1.79 -5.12 10.06
CA LEU A 38 -1.51 -3.74 10.48
C LEU A 38 -2.67 -3.11 11.22
N VAL A 39 -3.88 -3.28 10.71
CA VAL A 39 -5.09 -2.74 11.35
C VAL A 39 -5.29 -3.38 12.73
N LEU A 40 -5.11 -4.69 12.87
CA LEU A 40 -5.20 -5.39 14.15
C LEU A 40 -4.11 -4.95 15.14
N LYS A 41 -2.91 -4.65 14.67
CA LYS A 41 -1.82 -4.10 15.49
C LYS A 41 -1.95 -2.62 15.81
N ARG A 42 -2.99 -1.93 15.32
CA ARG A 42 -3.22 -0.49 15.45
C ARG A 42 -2.12 0.36 14.78
N PHE A 43 -1.55 -0.13 13.69
CA PHE A 43 -0.59 0.56 12.83
C PHE A 43 -1.20 0.92 11.48
N SER A 44 -2.48 1.26 11.44
CA SER A 44 -3.21 1.53 10.19
C SER A 44 -2.58 2.66 9.37
N TYR A 45 -2.02 3.68 10.02
CA TYR A 45 -1.39 4.83 9.37
C TYR A 45 0.06 4.58 8.90
N ILE A 46 0.63 3.39 9.15
CA ILE A 46 2.03 3.12 8.77
C ILE A 46 2.22 3.15 7.24
N GLY A 47 1.19 2.79 6.49
CA GLY A 47 1.19 2.86 5.02
C GLY A 47 1.40 4.28 4.53
N ASP A 48 0.63 5.22 5.08
CA ASP A 48 0.73 6.65 4.77
C ASP A 48 2.09 7.22 5.23
N GLY A 49 2.48 6.94 6.48
CA GLY A 49 3.76 7.38 7.01
C GLY A 49 4.96 6.95 6.19
N LEU A 50 5.03 5.67 5.81
CA LEU A 50 6.14 5.15 5.02
C LEU A 50 6.12 5.62 3.56
N SER A 51 4.96 5.88 2.98
CA SER A 51 4.87 6.45 1.63
C SER A 51 5.43 7.88 1.59
N HIS A 52 5.17 8.68 2.62
CA HIS A 52 5.78 10.02 2.74
C HIS A 52 7.28 9.97 3.03
N VAL A 53 7.74 8.98 3.80
CA VAL A 53 9.18 8.72 3.97
C VAL A 53 9.83 8.34 2.64
N ALA A 54 9.20 7.48 1.86
CA ALA A 54 9.70 7.09 0.54
C ALA A 54 9.74 8.29 -0.42
N PHE A 55 8.73 9.18 -0.38
CA PHE A 55 8.73 10.44 -1.11
C PHE A 55 9.89 11.36 -0.68
N GLY A 56 10.11 11.53 0.63
CA GLY A 56 11.23 12.31 1.16
C GLY A 56 12.60 11.74 0.72
N ALA A 57 12.75 10.41 0.77
CA ALA A 57 13.94 9.72 0.29
C ALA A 57 14.14 9.91 -1.22
N MET A 58 13.06 9.88 -2.01
CA MET A 58 13.10 10.15 -3.45
C MET A 58 13.55 11.59 -3.73
N ALA A 59 13.05 12.56 -2.99
CA ALA A 59 13.46 13.96 -3.10
C ALA A 59 14.96 14.14 -2.82
N ILE A 60 15.47 13.50 -1.76
CA ILE A 60 16.91 13.49 -1.44
C ILE A 60 17.72 12.84 -2.58
N ALA A 61 17.29 11.69 -3.08
CA ALA A 61 17.94 10.99 -4.17
C ALA A 61 18.00 11.85 -5.45
N SER A 62 16.93 12.58 -5.75
CA SER A 62 16.85 13.48 -6.90
C SER A 62 17.81 14.67 -6.75
N VAL A 63 17.89 15.28 -5.57
CA VAL A 63 18.84 16.38 -5.29
C VAL A 63 20.29 15.92 -5.38
N LEU A 64 20.58 14.70 -4.93
CA LEU A 64 21.92 14.09 -5.00
C LEU A 64 22.26 13.51 -6.38
N ASN A 65 21.34 13.61 -7.36
CA ASN A 65 21.48 13.06 -8.71
C ASN A 65 21.87 11.55 -8.70
N ILE A 66 21.27 10.77 -7.79
CA ILE A 66 21.53 9.34 -7.70
C ILE A 66 20.87 8.66 -8.90
N THR A 67 21.66 7.97 -9.71
CA THR A 67 21.23 7.34 -10.98
C THR A 67 20.18 6.23 -10.76
N ASN A 68 20.18 5.60 -9.58
CA ASN A 68 19.27 4.49 -9.27
C ASN A 68 18.52 4.78 -7.97
N ASN A 69 17.47 5.60 -8.07
CA ASN A 69 16.70 6.08 -6.92
C ASN A 69 16.14 4.95 -6.03
N MET A 70 15.77 3.80 -6.63
CA MET A 70 15.25 2.64 -5.90
C MET A 70 16.23 2.08 -4.88
N LEU A 71 17.52 2.03 -5.21
CA LEU A 71 18.59 1.54 -4.31
C LEU A 71 18.78 2.44 -3.09
N PHE A 72 18.35 3.69 -3.15
CA PHE A 72 18.38 4.61 -2.02
C PHE A 72 17.06 4.64 -1.25
N ILE A 73 15.93 4.73 -1.95
CA ILE A 73 14.60 4.85 -1.36
C ILE A 73 14.26 3.61 -0.50
N LEU A 74 14.52 2.41 -1.02
CA LEU A 74 14.14 1.16 -0.36
C LEU A 74 14.84 0.97 0.99
N PRO A 75 16.18 1.08 1.12
CA PRO A 75 16.85 0.95 2.42
C PRO A 75 16.39 2.02 3.43
N VAL A 76 16.22 3.27 3.01
CA VAL A 76 15.76 4.35 3.89
C VAL A 76 14.37 4.04 4.43
N THR A 77 13.44 3.63 3.55
CA THR A 77 12.07 3.28 3.95
C THR A 77 12.04 2.04 4.85
N VAL A 78 12.87 1.02 4.58
CA VAL A 78 13.00 -0.17 5.44
C VAL A 78 13.51 0.21 6.83
N VAL A 79 14.54 1.03 6.93
CA VAL A 79 15.08 1.49 8.22
C VAL A 79 14.01 2.25 9.00
N CYS A 80 13.29 3.17 8.35
CA CYS A 80 12.19 3.90 8.97
C CYS A 80 11.04 2.98 9.38
N ALA A 81 10.69 1.97 8.59
CA ALA A 81 9.65 0.99 8.96
C ALA A 81 10.02 0.19 10.22
N ILE A 82 11.28 -0.26 10.30
CA ILE A 82 11.79 -0.95 11.47
C ILE A 82 11.76 -0.04 12.70
N PHE A 83 12.18 1.21 12.54
CA PHE A 83 12.17 2.21 13.61
C PHE A 83 10.74 2.47 14.09
N LEU A 84 9.79 2.71 13.20
CA LEU A 84 8.39 2.97 13.54
C LEU A 84 7.72 1.80 14.26
N LEU A 85 7.94 0.55 13.80
CA LEU A 85 7.39 -0.63 14.46
C LEU A 85 8.03 -0.89 15.83
N ARG A 86 9.30 -0.55 16.02
CA ARG A 86 9.96 -0.66 17.33
C ARG A 86 9.57 0.49 18.27
N ALA A 87 9.51 1.71 17.77
CA ALA A 87 9.14 2.89 18.57
C ALA A 87 7.73 2.77 19.14
N GLY A 88 6.79 2.21 18.36
CA GLY A 88 5.42 2.00 18.81
C GLY A 88 5.25 1.02 19.98
N GLN A 89 6.26 0.19 20.26
CA GLN A 89 6.20 -0.81 21.33
C GLN A 89 6.76 -0.31 22.67
N ASN A 90 7.68 0.68 22.68
CA ASN A 90 8.51 0.94 23.87
C ASN A 90 8.61 2.40 24.29
N THR A 91 7.92 3.33 23.67
CA THR A 91 8.13 4.76 23.92
C THR A 91 6.98 5.44 24.67
N ARG A 92 7.31 6.52 25.37
CA ARG A 92 6.33 7.45 25.97
C ARG A 92 5.45 8.13 24.91
N ILE A 93 5.83 8.08 23.65
CA ILE A 93 5.09 8.61 22.51
C ILE A 93 4.23 7.50 21.95
N LYS A 94 2.92 7.72 21.85
CA LYS A 94 2.00 6.75 21.22
C LYS A 94 2.43 6.53 19.76
N GLY A 95 2.39 5.28 19.29
CA GLY A 95 2.86 4.89 17.96
C GLY A 95 2.29 5.74 16.82
N ASP A 96 0.99 6.07 16.88
CA ASP A 96 0.33 6.92 15.88
C ASP A 96 0.92 8.34 15.81
N ALA A 97 1.30 8.92 16.96
CA ALA A 97 1.92 10.23 16.98
C ALA A 97 3.33 10.22 16.36
N ALA A 98 4.11 9.16 16.61
CA ALA A 98 5.42 8.99 16.00
C ALA A 98 5.31 8.82 14.47
N ILE A 99 4.34 8.04 14.00
CA ILE A 99 4.06 7.86 12.57
C ILE A 99 3.68 9.21 11.95
N ALA A 100 2.75 9.95 12.57
CA ALA A 100 2.30 11.25 12.07
C ALA A 100 3.45 12.27 11.98
N MET A 101 4.30 12.36 13.01
CA MET A 101 5.44 13.27 13.02
C MET A 101 6.44 12.97 11.90
N ILE A 102 6.79 11.69 11.72
CA ILE A 102 7.73 11.24 10.68
C ILE A 102 7.11 11.44 9.30
N SER A 103 5.83 11.13 9.13
CA SER A 103 5.07 11.30 7.90
C SER A 103 5.09 12.77 7.44
N VAL A 104 4.61 13.66 8.28
CA VAL A 104 4.54 15.10 7.97
C VAL A 104 5.93 15.70 7.78
N GLY A 105 6.88 15.32 8.63
CA GLY A 105 8.27 15.78 8.53
C GLY A 105 8.94 15.37 7.23
N ALA A 106 8.80 14.10 6.83
CA ALA A 106 9.36 13.58 5.59
C ALA A 106 8.74 14.23 4.35
N LEU A 107 7.41 14.42 4.35
CA LEU A 107 6.70 15.12 3.28
C LEU A 107 7.14 16.59 3.16
N ALA A 108 7.19 17.31 4.29
CA ALA A 108 7.57 18.71 4.31
C ALA A 108 9.01 18.93 3.86
N ILE A 109 9.95 18.12 4.39
CA ILE A 109 11.37 18.19 4.00
C ILE A 109 11.53 17.80 2.53
N GLY A 110 10.87 16.74 2.07
CA GLY A 110 10.92 16.30 0.67
C GLY A 110 10.43 17.38 -0.29
N TYR A 111 9.28 17.99 0.03
CA TYR A 111 8.73 19.09 -0.78
C TYR A 111 9.65 20.33 -0.79
N LEU A 112 10.20 20.69 0.37
CA LEU A 112 11.14 21.79 0.50
C LEU A 112 12.42 21.57 -0.30
N LEU A 113 12.99 20.37 -0.24
CA LEU A 113 14.18 20.03 -1.02
C LEU A 113 13.92 20.06 -2.53
N MET A 114 12.80 19.53 -2.99
CA MET A 114 12.42 19.61 -4.40
C MET A 114 12.21 21.06 -4.83
N ASN A 115 11.63 21.91 -3.99
CA ASN A 115 11.40 23.32 -4.32
C ASN A 115 12.70 24.13 -4.41
N LEU A 116 13.66 23.87 -3.54
CA LEU A 116 14.93 24.60 -3.49
C LEU A 116 15.93 24.16 -4.56
N PHE A 117 15.96 22.87 -4.89
CA PHE A 117 17.03 22.28 -5.71
C PHE A 117 16.57 21.66 -7.02
N SER A 118 15.27 21.50 -7.25
CA SER A 118 14.78 20.94 -8.51
C SER A 118 14.84 21.96 -9.63
N THR A 119 15.24 21.50 -10.82
CA THR A 119 15.19 22.25 -12.06
C THR A 119 13.87 22.09 -12.81
N SER A 120 12.92 21.33 -12.26
CA SER A 120 11.61 21.11 -12.90
C SER A 120 10.78 22.38 -12.89
N PRO A 121 10.19 22.77 -14.02
CA PRO A 121 9.32 23.95 -14.11
C PRO A 121 7.96 23.76 -13.43
N ASN A 122 7.57 22.52 -13.06
CA ASN A 122 6.28 22.20 -12.45
C ASN A 122 6.40 21.26 -11.25
N ILE A 123 7.07 21.72 -10.19
CA ILE A 123 7.31 20.94 -8.96
C ILE A 123 6.00 20.49 -8.31
N SER A 124 5.00 21.36 -8.25
CA SER A 124 3.69 21.02 -7.67
C SER A 124 2.99 19.91 -8.44
N GLY A 125 3.08 19.91 -9.77
CA GLY A 125 2.54 18.85 -10.62
C GLY A 125 3.29 17.52 -10.44
N ASP A 126 4.61 17.56 -10.31
CA ASP A 126 5.44 16.38 -10.09
C ASP A 126 5.16 15.73 -8.73
N VAL A 127 5.02 16.54 -7.68
CA VAL A 127 4.63 16.07 -6.34
C VAL A 127 3.22 15.48 -6.38
N CYS A 128 2.27 16.16 -7.01
CA CYS A 128 0.90 15.69 -7.15
C CYS A 128 0.84 14.36 -7.90
N SER A 129 1.58 14.22 -9.00
CA SER A 129 1.64 12.98 -9.79
C SER A 129 2.22 11.81 -8.99
N THR A 130 3.22 12.06 -8.16
CA THR A 130 3.81 11.04 -7.28
C THR A 130 2.86 10.61 -6.15
N LEU A 131 2.15 11.56 -5.55
CA LEU A 131 1.21 11.27 -4.48
C LEU A 131 -0.06 10.56 -4.97
N PHE A 132 -0.58 10.96 -6.13
CA PHE A 132 -1.83 10.43 -6.70
C PHE A 132 -1.65 9.38 -7.79
N GLY A 133 -0.43 9.12 -8.25
CA GLY A 133 -0.10 8.06 -9.20
C GLY A 133 -0.67 8.22 -10.62
N SER A 134 -1.14 9.42 -10.99
CA SER A 134 -1.90 9.63 -12.22
C SER A 134 -1.09 9.42 -13.52
N THR A 135 0.21 9.61 -13.50
CA THR A 135 1.10 9.49 -14.67
C THR A 135 1.95 8.22 -14.68
N SER A 136 2.27 7.66 -13.51
CA SER A 136 3.17 6.50 -13.37
C SER A 136 2.63 5.25 -14.07
N ILE A 137 1.31 5.08 -14.11
CA ILE A 137 0.66 3.92 -14.75
C ILE A 137 0.89 3.89 -16.27
N LEU A 138 1.00 5.06 -16.92
CA LEU A 138 1.20 5.16 -18.36
C LEU A 138 2.64 4.82 -18.79
N THR A 139 3.60 4.94 -17.88
CA THR A 139 5.03 4.74 -18.12
C THR A 139 5.56 3.39 -17.69
N LEU A 140 4.68 2.47 -17.24
CA LEU A 140 5.05 1.14 -16.77
C LEU A 140 5.83 0.34 -17.81
N THR A 141 7.03 -0.06 -17.44
CA THR A 141 7.89 -0.93 -18.25
C THR A 141 7.64 -2.40 -17.97
N LYS A 142 7.98 -3.27 -18.93
CA LYS A 142 7.90 -4.73 -18.72
C LYS A 142 8.72 -5.19 -17.51
N GLY A 143 9.89 -4.56 -17.28
CA GLY A 143 10.76 -4.91 -16.16
C GLY A 143 10.10 -4.64 -14.82
N GLU A 144 9.44 -3.51 -14.66
CA GLU A 144 8.70 -3.14 -13.43
C GLU A 144 7.53 -4.09 -13.15
N VAL A 145 6.80 -4.49 -14.19
CA VAL A 145 5.70 -5.47 -14.06
C VAL A 145 6.24 -6.82 -13.57
N TRP A 146 7.34 -7.31 -14.16
CA TRP A 146 7.98 -8.56 -13.71
C TRP A 146 8.52 -8.47 -12.29
N LEU A 147 9.16 -7.37 -11.95
CA LEU A 147 9.65 -7.12 -10.58
C LEU A 147 8.49 -7.12 -9.58
N CYS A 148 7.39 -6.42 -9.90
CA CYS A 148 6.18 -6.41 -9.08
C CYS A 148 5.58 -7.82 -8.94
N ALA A 149 5.51 -8.59 -10.03
CA ALA A 149 4.99 -9.95 -10.02
C ALA A 149 5.83 -10.89 -9.13
N ILE A 150 7.15 -10.86 -9.28
CA ILE A 150 8.07 -11.69 -8.48
C ILE A 150 7.94 -11.33 -7.00
N LEU A 151 7.98 -10.03 -6.66
CA LEU A 151 7.87 -9.58 -5.28
C LEU A 151 6.49 -9.89 -4.68
N SER A 152 5.41 -9.77 -5.44
CA SER A 152 4.08 -10.17 -4.99
C SER A 152 3.99 -11.66 -4.68
N VAL A 153 4.57 -12.51 -5.53
CA VAL A 153 4.65 -13.96 -5.26
C VAL A 153 5.45 -14.23 -3.98
N VAL A 154 6.58 -13.57 -3.80
CA VAL A 154 7.39 -13.70 -2.58
C VAL A 154 6.61 -13.26 -1.34
N VAL A 155 5.90 -12.14 -1.39
CA VAL A 155 5.08 -11.65 -0.27
C VAL A 155 3.97 -12.62 0.08
N VAL A 156 3.23 -13.10 -0.92
CA VAL A 156 2.16 -14.09 -0.72
C VAL A 156 2.73 -15.39 -0.15
N ALA A 157 3.86 -15.86 -0.66
CA ALA A 157 4.54 -17.05 -0.15
C ALA A 157 4.98 -16.87 1.31
N ILE A 158 5.60 -15.74 1.65
CA ILE A 158 5.97 -15.41 3.04
C ILE A 158 4.72 -15.41 3.93
N PHE A 159 3.64 -14.78 3.49
CA PHE A 159 2.41 -14.70 4.27
C PHE A 159 1.80 -16.09 4.51
N ILE A 160 1.75 -16.95 3.49
CA ILE A 160 1.22 -18.31 3.61
C ILE A 160 2.13 -19.18 4.49
N LEU A 161 3.43 -19.17 4.26
CA LEU A 161 4.40 -19.99 5.02
C LEU A 161 4.44 -19.62 6.51
N PHE A 162 4.37 -18.33 6.81
CA PHE A 162 4.44 -17.83 8.18
C PHE A 162 3.07 -17.44 8.77
N TYR A 163 1.96 -17.82 8.12
CA TYR A 163 0.60 -17.45 8.50
C TYR A 163 0.33 -17.64 10.01
N ASN A 164 0.61 -18.82 10.56
CA ASN A 164 0.36 -19.13 11.98
C ASN A 164 1.24 -18.28 12.92
N LYS A 165 2.47 -17.95 12.51
CA LYS A 165 3.38 -17.13 13.31
C LYS A 165 3.00 -15.64 13.23
N ILE A 166 2.63 -15.17 12.06
CA ILE A 166 2.11 -13.81 11.84
C ILE A 166 0.83 -13.62 12.66
N PHE A 167 -0.09 -14.59 12.61
CA PHE A 167 -1.31 -14.58 13.42
C PHE A 167 -0.99 -14.47 14.91
N ALA A 168 -0.16 -15.37 15.46
CA ALA A 168 0.20 -15.37 16.87
C ALA A 168 0.81 -14.04 17.33
N VAL A 169 1.78 -13.51 16.58
CA VAL A 169 2.45 -12.23 16.89
C VAL A 169 1.53 -11.03 16.70
N THR A 170 0.49 -11.16 15.86
CA THR A 170 -0.47 -10.07 15.63
C THR A 170 -1.47 -9.94 16.78
N PHE A 171 -1.95 -11.05 17.32
CA PHE A 171 -2.96 -11.05 18.38
C PHE A 171 -2.37 -10.88 19.79
N ASP A 172 -1.32 -11.63 20.12
CA ASP A 172 -0.67 -11.56 21.41
C ASP A 172 0.84 -11.84 21.29
N GLU A 173 1.60 -10.78 21.24
CA GLU A 173 3.05 -10.84 21.11
C GLU A 173 3.71 -11.45 22.35
N ASN A 174 3.17 -11.17 23.55
CA ASN A 174 3.73 -11.69 24.80
C ASN A 174 3.50 -13.20 24.91
N PHE A 175 2.30 -13.65 24.59
CA PHE A 175 2.00 -15.07 24.52
C PHE A 175 2.83 -15.78 23.45
N ALA A 176 2.97 -15.20 22.27
CA ALA A 176 3.82 -15.76 21.19
C ALA A 176 5.28 -15.91 21.64
N ARG A 177 5.82 -14.94 22.39
CA ARG A 177 7.17 -15.02 22.99
C ARG A 177 7.25 -16.13 24.04
N ALA A 178 6.28 -16.20 24.94
CA ALA A 178 6.21 -17.24 25.96
C ALA A 178 6.13 -18.66 25.36
N ALA A 179 5.43 -18.78 24.21
CA ALA A 179 5.34 -20.03 23.43
C ALA A 179 6.59 -20.31 22.56
N GLY A 180 7.71 -19.60 22.76
CA GLY A 180 8.98 -19.83 22.05
C GLY A 180 9.07 -19.23 20.65
N THR A 181 8.08 -18.43 20.24
CA THR A 181 8.14 -17.74 18.93
C THR A 181 9.03 -16.50 19.02
N ARG A 182 9.95 -16.33 18.07
CA ARG A 182 10.82 -15.14 17.97
C ARG A 182 10.02 -13.93 17.45
N ALA A 183 9.14 -13.36 18.29
CA ALA A 183 8.21 -12.29 17.91
C ALA A 183 8.92 -11.10 17.25
N ASN A 184 10.09 -10.69 17.75
CA ASN A 184 10.88 -9.60 17.16
C ASN A 184 11.29 -9.88 15.72
N ALA A 185 11.64 -11.13 15.38
CA ALA A 185 12.01 -11.50 14.02
C ALA A 185 10.81 -11.42 13.05
N TYR A 186 9.63 -11.85 13.51
CA TYR A 186 8.41 -11.74 12.71
C TYR A 186 7.92 -10.29 12.58
N ASN A 187 8.05 -9.46 13.61
CA ASN A 187 7.80 -8.03 13.51
C ASN A 187 8.74 -7.35 12.52
N LEU A 188 10.03 -7.71 12.54
CA LEU A 188 11.01 -7.24 11.57
C LEU A 188 10.65 -7.69 10.15
N LEU A 189 10.26 -8.96 9.97
CA LEU A 189 9.82 -9.49 8.68
C LEU A 189 8.64 -8.69 8.13
N ILE A 190 7.60 -8.46 8.97
CA ILE A 190 6.43 -7.67 8.60
C ILE A 190 6.86 -6.25 8.20
N ALA A 191 7.76 -5.60 8.97
CA ALA A 191 8.25 -4.26 8.67
C ALA A 191 8.95 -4.17 7.29
N VAL A 192 9.83 -5.12 7.01
CA VAL A 192 10.56 -5.18 5.74
C VAL A 192 9.60 -5.41 4.57
N VAL A 193 8.70 -6.38 4.70
CA VAL A 193 7.72 -6.71 3.65
C VAL A 193 6.81 -5.52 3.36
N ILE A 194 6.32 -4.83 4.39
CA ILE A 194 5.50 -3.62 4.24
C ILE A 194 6.28 -2.52 3.52
N ALA A 195 7.51 -2.23 3.95
CA ALA A 195 8.33 -1.20 3.34
C ALA A 195 8.57 -1.49 1.84
N VAL A 196 8.86 -2.74 1.48
CA VAL A 196 9.05 -3.16 0.09
C VAL A 196 7.78 -2.93 -0.73
N ILE A 197 6.61 -3.35 -0.22
CA ILE A 197 5.34 -3.16 -0.93
C ILE A 197 5.04 -1.67 -1.10
N ILE A 198 5.24 -0.86 -0.05
CA ILE A 198 4.95 0.56 -0.09
C ILE A 198 5.83 1.28 -1.11
N VAL A 199 7.13 1.01 -1.12
CA VAL A 199 8.06 1.62 -2.08
C VAL A 199 7.69 1.27 -3.51
N LEU A 200 7.39 0.00 -3.78
CA LEU A 200 6.97 -0.44 -5.11
C LEU A 200 5.65 0.18 -5.52
N ALA A 201 4.66 0.11 -4.64
CA ALA A 201 3.32 0.58 -4.91
C ALA A 201 3.28 2.12 -5.05
N MET A 202 4.05 2.88 -4.25
CA MET A 202 4.14 4.33 -4.37
C MET A 202 4.62 4.74 -5.77
N ASN A 203 5.67 4.10 -6.26
CA ASN A 203 6.23 4.43 -7.58
C ASN A 203 5.28 4.04 -8.74
N LEU A 204 4.47 3.00 -8.56
CA LEU A 204 3.62 2.47 -9.64
C LEU A 204 2.19 3.04 -9.62
N VAL A 205 1.65 3.33 -8.46
CA VAL A 205 0.21 3.61 -8.29
C VAL A 205 -0.07 4.85 -7.41
N GLY A 206 0.96 5.38 -6.75
CA GLY A 206 0.88 6.55 -5.88
C GLY A 206 0.62 6.22 -4.41
N SER A 207 1.01 7.15 -3.52
CA SER A 207 0.99 6.94 -2.07
C SER A 207 -0.42 6.86 -1.47
N LEU A 208 -1.36 7.64 -1.97
CA LEU A 208 -2.73 7.71 -1.44
C LEU A 208 -3.48 6.39 -1.63
N LEU A 209 -3.29 5.74 -2.79
CA LEU A 209 -3.95 4.47 -3.07
C LEU A 209 -3.45 3.34 -2.16
N ILE A 210 -2.15 3.34 -1.80
CA ILE A 210 -1.59 2.30 -0.92
C ILE A 210 -2.27 2.33 0.44
N SER A 211 -2.40 3.52 1.03
CA SER A 211 -3.05 3.69 2.34
C SER A 211 -4.50 3.19 2.31
N ALA A 212 -5.23 3.48 1.23
CA ALA A 212 -6.58 2.99 1.05
C ALA A 212 -6.65 1.46 0.93
N LEU A 213 -5.81 0.85 0.07
CA LEU A 213 -5.77 -0.61 -0.13
C LEU A 213 -5.33 -1.40 1.11
N VAL A 214 -4.59 -0.78 2.03
CA VAL A 214 -4.23 -1.39 3.31
C VAL A 214 -5.41 -1.33 4.28
N ILE A 215 -6.13 -0.20 4.35
CA ILE A 215 -7.10 0.06 5.42
C ILE A 215 -8.51 -0.43 5.05
N PHE A 216 -9.06 -0.01 3.91
CA PHE A 216 -10.47 -0.23 3.58
C PHE A 216 -10.85 -1.70 3.44
N PRO A 217 -10.11 -2.55 2.69
CA PRO A 217 -10.48 -3.96 2.56
C PRO A 217 -10.41 -4.71 3.88
N ALA A 218 -9.40 -4.39 4.72
CA ALA A 218 -9.25 -4.99 6.04
C ALA A 218 -10.44 -4.62 6.96
N LEU A 219 -10.79 -3.34 7.06
CA LEU A 219 -11.92 -2.88 7.86
C LEU A 219 -13.26 -3.42 7.34
N SER A 220 -13.45 -3.48 6.01
CA SER A 220 -14.64 -4.04 5.39
C SER A 220 -14.83 -5.52 5.76
N ALA A 221 -13.76 -6.30 5.65
CA ALA A 221 -13.77 -7.71 5.99
C ALA A 221 -14.02 -7.95 7.49
N MET A 222 -13.44 -7.13 8.38
CA MET A 222 -13.65 -7.22 9.83
C MET A 222 -15.08 -6.91 10.25
N ARG A 223 -15.85 -6.16 9.45
CA ARG A 223 -17.28 -5.93 9.69
C ARG A 223 -18.14 -7.15 9.39
N LEU A 224 -17.68 -8.01 8.46
CA LEU A 224 -18.47 -9.16 8.00
C LEU A 224 -18.05 -10.47 8.68
N PHE A 225 -16.76 -10.61 9.01
CA PHE A 225 -16.18 -11.86 9.49
C PHE A 225 -15.46 -11.69 10.84
N LYS A 226 -15.45 -12.76 11.66
CA LYS A 226 -14.85 -12.76 13.00
C LYS A 226 -13.54 -13.55 13.10
N SER A 227 -13.28 -14.48 12.18
CA SER A 227 -12.05 -15.29 12.21
C SER A 227 -10.96 -14.64 11.39
N PHE A 228 -9.72 -14.66 11.86
CA PHE A 228 -8.57 -14.09 11.15
C PHE A 228 -8.44 -14.62 9.72
N ARG A 229 -8.67 -15.93 9.53
CA ARG A 229 -8.61 -16.56 8.21
C ARG A 229 -9.67 -16.00 7.27
N SER A 230 -10.92 -15.92 7.72
CA SER A 230 -12.01 -15.39 6.89
C SER A 230 -11.82 -13.91 6.60
N VAL A 231 -11.37 -13.12 7.59
CA VAL A 231 -11.05 -11.69 7.41
C VAL A 231 -9.95 -11.52 6.36
N THR A 232 -8.86 -12.27 6.47
CA THR A 232 -7.73 -12.17 5.52
C THR A 232 -8.13 -12.54 4.10
N ILE A 233 -8.85 -13.66 3.92
CA ILE A 233 -9.30 -14.09 2.58
C ILE A 233 -10.30 -13.08 2.00
N SER A 234 -11.26 -12.62 2.79
CA SER A 234 -12.26 -11.66 2.34
C SER A 234 -11.65 -10.30 2.03
N ALA A 235 -10.70 -9.83 2.84
CA ALA A 235 -9.97 -8.59 2.55
C ALA A 235 -9.22 -8.68 1.22
N ALA A 236 -8.54 -9.81 0.95
CA ALA A 236 -7.84 -10.05 -0.29
C ALA A 236 -8.79 -10.05 -1.50
N VAL A 237 -9.91 -10.76 -1.39
CA VAL A 237 -10.94 -10.79 -2.46
C VAL A 237 -11.54 -9.42 -2.70
N MET A 238 -11.96 -8.70 -1.64
CA MET A 238 -12.52 -7.35 -1.74
C MET A 238 -11.54 -6.39 -2.38
N SER A 239 -10.27 -6.40 -1.96
CA SER A 239 -9.23 -5.52 -2.50
C SER A 239 -8.99 -5.76 -4.00
N VAL A 240 -8.88 -7.02 -4.41
CA VAL A 240 -8.71 -7.38 -5.83
C VAL A 240 -9.93 -6.97 -6.66
N LEU A 241 -11.13 -7.18 -6.15
CA LEU A 241 -12.36 -6.77 -6.84
C LEU A 241 -12.48 -5.24 -6.94
N SER A 242 -12.19 -4.51 -5.86
CA SER A 242 -12.20 -3.04 -5.84
C SER A 242 -11.17 -2.46 -6.80
N ALA A 243 -9.93 -2.98 -6.79
CA ALA A 243 -8.88 -2.54 -7.70
C ALA A 243 -9.27 -2.78 -9.16
N THR A 244 -9.77 -3.98 -9.48
CA THR A 244 -10.22 -4.34 -10.83
C THR A 244 -11.37 -3.44 -11.28
N ALA A 245 -12.40 -3.29 -10.45
CA ALA A 245 -13.56 -2.45 -10.75
C ALA A 245 -13.15 -0.97 -10.91
N GLY A 246 -12.31 -0.47 -10.00
CA GLY A 246 -11.81 0.92 -10.04
C GLY A 246 -11.01 1.22 -11.29
N ILE A 247 -10.13 0.31 -11.73
CA ILE A 247 -9.39 0.46 -12.98
C ILE A 247 -10.34 0.46 -14.18
N LEU A 248 -11.31 -0.45 -14.25
CA LEU A 248 -12.28 -0.51 -15.34
C LEU A 248 -13.15 0.74 -15.40
N ILE A 249 -13.65 1.22 -14.26
CA ILE A 249 -14.43 2.46 -14.18
C ILE A 249 -13.58 3.66 -14.62
N SER A 250 -12.33 3.74 -14.16
CA SER A 250 -11.40 4.79 -14.54
C SER A 250 -11.19 4.86 -16.06
N ILE A 251 -11.04 3.71 -16.72
CA ILE A 251 -10.90 3.62 -18.17
C ILE A 251 -12.16 4.11 -18.88
N LEU A 252 -13.35 3.77 -18.38
CA LEU A 252 -14.62 4.11 -19.01
C LEU A 252 -15.00 5.58 -18.84
N VAL A 253 -14.67 6.16 -17.66
CA VAL A 253 -15.08 7.53 -17.28
C VAL A 253 -13.97 8.55 -17.54
N GLY A 254 -12.71 8.11 -17.72
CA GLY A 254 -11.56 8.99 -17.91
C GLY A 254 -11.09 9.66 -16.62
N THR A 255 -11.28 9.00 -15.47
CA THR A 255 -10.90 9.52 -14.14
C THR A 255 -9.52 9.01 -13.71
N PRO A 256 -8.82 9.69 -12.76
CA PRO A 256 -7.56 9.19 -12.21
C PRO A 256 -7.74 7.82 -11.55
N VAL A 257 -6.91 6.84 -11.92
CA VAL A 257 -7.05 5.44 -11.49
C VAL A 257 -7.01 5.29 -9.97
N GLY A 258 -6.02 5.91 -9.31
CA GLY A 258 -5.88 5.81 -7.85
C GLY A 258 -7.12 6.29 -7.10
N SER A 259 -7.60 7.50 -7.42
CA SER A 259 -8.78 8.08 -6.78
C SER A 259 -10.06 7.28 -7.04
N THR A 260 -10.18 6.68 -8.23
CA THR A 260 -11.33 5.86 -8.58
C THR A 260 -11.36 4.55 -7.80
N ILE A 261 -10.20 3.89 -7.62
CA ILE A 261 -10.10 2.69 -6.78
C ILE A 261 -10.46 3.02 -5.33
N VAL A 262 -9.95 4.14 -4.79
CA VAL A 262 -10.29 4.59 -3.43
C VAL A 262 -11.79 4.84 -3.28
N ALA A 263 -12.45 5.45 -4.27
CA ALA A 263 -13.90 5.66 -4.25
C ALA A 263 -14.66 4.33 -4.22
N VAL A 264 -14.22 3.33 -4.99
CA VAL A 264 -14.79 1.97 -4.97
C VAL A 264 -14.58 1.31 -3.61
N ASP A 265 -13.39 1.42 -3.02
CA ASP A 265 -13.09 0.89 -1.68
C ASP A 265 -13.98 1.51 -0.60
N ILE A 266 -14.22 2.82 -0.66
CA ILE A 266 -15.16 3.52 0.23
C ILE A 266 -16.58 2.96 0.06
N ALA A 267 -17.04 2.77 -1.17
CA ALA A 267 -18.36 2.21 -1.44
C ALA A 267 -18.50 0.78 -0.88
N VAL A 268 -17.49 -0.08 -1.09
CA VAL A 268 -17.44 -1.44 -0.54
C VAL A 268 -17.45 -1.42 0.99
N PHE A 269 -16.71 -0.49 1.61
CA PHE A 269 -16.71 -0.32 3.06
C PHE A 269 -18.09 0.08 3.59
N LEU A 270 -18.76 1.05 2.97
CA LEU A 270 -20.09 1.49 3.39
C LEU A 270 -21.13 0.37 3.27
N VAL A 271 -21.09 -0.40 2.18
CA VAL A 271 -21.94 -1.59 2.00
C VAL A 271 -21.65 -2.64 3.09
N SER A 272 -20.38 -2.94 3.33
CA SER A 272 -19.96 -3.90 4.36
C SER A 272 -20.39 -3.45 5.77
N TYR A 273 -20.29 -2.15 6.05
CA TYR A 273 -20.76 -1.55 7.30
C TYR A 273 -22.27 -1.69 7.48
N GLY A 274 -23.05 -1.39 6.42
CA GLY A 274 -24.50 -1.56 6.42
C GLY A 274 -24.92 -3.01 6.67
N ILE A 275 -24.31 -3.97 5.96
CA ILE A 275 -24.57 -5.40 6.15
C ILE A 275 -24.21 -5.83 7.58
N GLY A 276 -23.02 -5.42 8.09
CA GLY A 276 -22.60 -5.73 9.45
C GLY A 276 -23.58 -5.22 10.50
N ARG A 277 -24.15 -4.03 10.32
CA ARG A 277 -25.14 -3.46 11.23
C ARG A 277 -26.48 -4.23 11.20
N ILE A 278 -26.95 -4.64 10.03
CA ILE A 278 -28.19 -5.42 9.87
C ILE A 278 -28.03 -6.82 10.46
N THR A 279 -26.84 -7.43 10.32
CA THR A 279 -26.57 -8.78 10.85
C THR A 279 -26.19 -8.79 12.34
N GLY A 280 -26.25 -7.65 13.05
CA GLY A 280 -25.92 -7.54 14.48
C GLY A 280 -24.43 -7.76 14.79
N ARG A 281 -23.59 -7.43 13.87
CA ARG A 281 -22.11 -7.60 13.95
C ARG A 281 -21.37 -6.28 14.06
#